data_e871a2dc6583034c75d5f50222643a68
#
_entry.id   e871a2dc6583034c75d5f50222643a68
#
_cell.length_a   1.000
_cell.length_b   1.000
_cell.length_c   1.000
_cell.angle_alpha   90.00
_cell.angle_beta   90.00
_cell.angle_gamma   90.00
#
_symmetry.space_group_name_H-M   'P 1'
#
loop_
_entity.id
_entity.type
_entity.pdbx_description
1 polymer ?
#
loop_
_entity_poly.entity_id
_entity_poly.type
_entity_poly.pdbx_seq_one_letter_code
_entity_poly.pdbx_strand_id
1 'polypeptide(L)'
;NLQYNTDYSSYGSSGTAKNQDMWNHLSWDRQFSAGTLNLRVDEHPNLGQQFYTGLQKLPTVTFETDAQKLEMNLLSNIPTRMTVGWGYFDERPGDTRLNRYLFEVNSTPATIKMGSTSLSMNADLRQTFYGDKDNTAMYYMTSGINLQTQVGSLQHQISFQRQQSDGYTPFQFDSVYPGEAITDSLQYITERQKIYISSGKDLLFDRWQDVAIRTDSALDSRWSMQNSAAYDPNGQSWRDLVSDVTFRDNPRTTAQLGTRYDLAGNQLRQVTANLNWRVNSNWGVQWMGGYDGINKQFLYNEFLVTRDLHCWDVAFNYSAEQKSFSLAFRLKALDFAPAKFGFGRGGQMLGNSFNSGMPQY
;
A
#
# COMPACT_ATOMS: atom_id res chain seq x y z
N ASN A 1 31.59 4.55 7.29
CA ASN A 1 31.21 3.23 6.75
C ASN A 1 31.31 3.25 5.24
N LEU A 2 31.88 2.21 4.66
CA LEU A 2 31.89 1.96 3.22
C LEU A 2 31.10 0.68 2.97
N GLN A 3 30.13 0.73 2.06
CA GLN A 3 29.34 -0.43 1.66
C GLN A 3 29.30 -0.54 0.14
N TYR A 4 29.45 -1.74 -0.37
CA TYR A 4 29.26 -2.06 -1.77
C TYR A 4 28.32 -3.25 -1.89
N ASN A 5 27.32 -3.14 -2.74
CA ASN A 5 26.34 -4.19 -3.01
C ASN A 5 26.09 -4.30 -4.52
N THR A 6 25.84 -5.51 -4.98
CA THR A 6 25.46 -5.77 -6.37
C THR A 6 24.21 -6.63 -6.38
N ASP A 7 23.14 -6.13 -6.99
CA ASP A 7 21.91 -6.87 -7.20
C ASP A 7 21.85 -7.35 -8.64
N TYR A 8 21.74 -8.66 -8.84
CA TYR A 8 21.64 -9.27 -10.15
C TYR A 8 20.39 -10.13 -10.26
N SER A 9 19.63 -9.92 -11.33
CA SER A 9 18.49 -10.75 -11.68
C SER A 9 18.51 -11.14 -13.15
N SER A 10 18.05 -12.35 -13.46
CA SER A 10 17.95 -12.87 -14.82
C SER A 10 16.59 -13.50 -15.04
N TYR A 11 15.85 -12.99 -16.02
CA TYR A 11 14.51 -13.46 -16.39
C TYR A 11 14.51 -14.00 -17.82
N GLY A 12 13.94 -15.19 -18.04
CA GLY A 12 13.76 -15.75 -19.38
C GLY A 12 13.41 -17.23 -19.35
N SER A 13 12.57 -17.68 -20.26
CA SER A 13 12.35 -19.11 -20.50
C SER A 13 13.45 -19.66 -21.44
N SER A 14 13.77 -20.94 -21.31
CA SER A 14 14.75 -21.63 -22.16
C SER A 14 14.39 -21.45 -23.64
N GLY A 15 15.23 -20.68 -24.38
CA GLY A 15 15.08 -20.49 -25.83
C GLY A 15 14.88 -19.03 -26.28
N THR A 16 14.68 -18.09 -25.37
CA THR A 16 14.63 -16.63 -25.67
C THR A 16 15.81 -15.90 -25.06
N ALA A 17 16.15 -14.73 -25.61
CA ALA A 17 17.18 -13.87 -25.04
C ALA A 17 16.89 -13.61 -23.55
N LYS A 18 17.83 -13.98 -22.67
CA LYS A 18 17.69 -13.75 -21.24
C LYS A 18 17.77 -12.26 -20.98
N ASN A 19 16.74 -11.67 -20.44
CA ASN A 19 16.81 -10.33 -19.88
C ASN A 19 17.64 -10.40 -18.59
N GLN A 20 18.74 -9.67 -18.55
CA GLN A 20 19.64 -9.58 -17.41
C GLN A 20 19.56 -8.19 -16.86
N ASP A 21 19.39 -8.08 -15.56
CA ASP A 21 19.32 -6.81 -14.83
C ASP A 21 20.37 -6.81 -13.73
N MET A 22 21.18 -5.76 -13.65
CA MET A 22 22.24 -5.64 -12.66
C MET A 22 22.31 -4.20 -12.16
N TRP A 23 22.29 -4.05 -10.83
CA TRP A 23 22.52 -2.78 -10.16
C TRP A 23 23.76 -2.86 -9.29
N ASN A 24 24.62 -1.87 -9.38
CA ASN A 24 25.77 -1.66 -8.51
C ASN A 24 25.48 -0.50 -7.59
N HIS A 25 25.60 -0.71 -6.29
CA HIS A 25 25.41 0.29 -5.26
C HIS A 25 26.69 0.46 -4.45
N LEU A 26 27.28 1.64 -4.49
CA LEU A 26 28.39 2.03 -3.63
C LEU A 26 27.92 3.17 -2.74
N SER A 27 28.07 3.02 -1.43
CA SER A 27 27.81 4.10 -0.47
C SER A 27 28.96 4.26 0.50
N TRP A 28 29.28 5.50 0.80
CA TRP A 28 30.25 5.86 1.83
C TRP A 28 29.71 7.01 2.66
N ASP A 29 29.70 6.81 3.98
CA ASP A 29 29.20 7.77 4.94
C ASP A 29 30.29 8.13 5.95
N ARG A 30 30.46 9.42 6.20
CA ARG A 30 31.36 9.94 7.21
C ARG A 30 30.67 10.99 8.08
N GLN A 31 30.73 10.74 9.36
CA GLN A 31 30.15 11.61 10.38
C GLN A 31 31.20 12.64 10.86
N PHE A 32 30.80 13.90 10.96
CA PHE A 32 31.56 15.02 11.51
C PHE A 32 30.74 15.67 12.63
N SER A 33 31.37 16.54 13.42
CA SER A 33 30.67 17.33 14.44
C SER A 33 29.55 18.20 13.82
N ALA A 34 29.82 18.77 12.64
CA ALA A 34 28.89 19.65 11.94
C ALA A 34 27.83 18.93 11.11
N GLY A 35 27.93 17.61 10.87
CA GLY A 35 26.97 16.90 10.03
C GLY A 35 27.53 15.60 9.48
N THR A 36 26.81 15.03 8.50
CA THR A 36 27.16 13.78 7.84
C THR A 36 27.36 14.00 6.35
N LEU A 37 28.49 13.57 5.83
CA LEU A 37 28.78 13.55 4.40
C LEU A 37 28.50 12.16 3.85
N ASN A 38 27.66 12.09 2.83
CA ASN A 38 27.29 10.86 2.13
C ASN A 38 27.76 10.94 0.68
N LEU A 39 28.42 9.89 0.22
CA LEU A 39 28.73 9.68 -1.19
C LEU A 39 28.01 8.42 -1.65
N ARG A 40 27.32 8.50 -2.77
CA ARG A 40 26.60 7.36 -3.34
C ARG A 40 26.80 7.27 -4.85
N VAL A 41 26.95 6.04 -5.31
CA VAL A 41 26.94 5.68 -6.73
C VAL A 41 25.94 4.55 -6.90
N ASP A 42 24.89 4.78 -7.69
CA ASP A 42 23.92 3.78 -8.10
C ASP A 42 24.00 3.66 -9.62
N GLU A 43 24.55 2.58 -10.12
CA GLU A 43 24.82 2.35 -11.54
C GLU A 43 24.05 1.12 -12.05
N HIS A 44 23.44 1.26 -13.21
CA HIS A 44 22.78 0.17 -13.92
C HIS A 44 23.57 -0.13 -15.22
N PRO A 45 24.53 -1.05 -15.21
CA PRO A 45 25.26 -1.43 -16.40
C PRO A 45 24.32 -2.01 -17.45
N ASN A 46 24.45 -1.53 -18.68
CA ASN A 46 23.67 -2.07 -19.81
C ASN A 46 24.16 -3.47 -20.18
N LEU A 47 23.43 -4.50 -19.77
CA LEU A 47 23.70 -5.91 -20.06
C LEU A 47 22.91 -6.43 -21.27
N GLY A 48 22.57 -5.55 -22.22
CA GLY A 48 21.82 -5.91 -23.44
C GLY A 48 20.31 -5.71 -23.35
N GLN A 49 19.81 -5.08 -22.30
CA GLN A 49 18.42 -4.63 -22.26
C GLN A 49 18.23 -3.37 -23.10
N GLN A 50 17.26 -3.40 -24.00
CA GLN A 50 16.90 -2.22 -24.81
C GLN A 50 16.14 -1.16 -24.00
N PHE A 51 15.42 -1.57 -22.94
CA PHE A 51 14.56 -0.67 -22.15
C PHE A 51 14.66 -0.99 -20.67
N TYR A 52 15.09 -0.04 -19.88
CA TYR A 52 14.87 -0.03 -18.42
C TYR A 52 14.30 1.32 -17.99
N THR A 53 13.57 1.31 -16.92
CA THR A 53 13.09 2.52 -16.24
C THR A 53 13.84 2.62 -14.92
N GLY A 54 14.43 3.75 -14.64
CA GLY A 54 15.14 3.95 -13.39
C GLY A 54 16.02 5.18 -13.37
N LEU A 55 16.57 5.44 -12.20
CA LEU A 55 17.44 6.57 -11.91
C LEU A 55 18.82 6.07 -11.48
N GLN A 56 19.83 6.41 -12.24
CA GLN A 56 21.23 6.21 -11.85
C GLN A 56 21.77 7.48 -11.19
N LYS A 57 22.65 7.30 -10.21
CA LYS A 57 23.34 8.36 -9.48
C LYS A 57 24.86 8.17 -9.66
N LEU A 58 25.52 9.05 -10.43
CA LEU A 58 26.84 8.80 -11.02
C LEU A 58 27.83 9.96 -10.88
N PRO A 59 28.46 10.23 -9.78
CA PRO A 59 28.11 9.99 -8.36
C PRO A 59 27.17 11.05 -7.81
N THR A 60 26.72 10.86 -6.55
CA THR A 60 26.07 11.90 -5.75
C THR A 60 26.82 12.13 -4.44
N VAL A 61 26.91 13.38 -4.04
CA VAL A 61 27.49 13.81 -2.76
C VAL A 61 26.45 14.65 -2.03
N THR A 62 26.13 14.31 -0.80
CA THR A 62 25.22 15.09 0.05
C THR A 62 25.84 15.34 1.40
N PHE A 63 25.69 16.55 1.90
CA PHE A 63 26.02 16.92 3.27
C PHE A 63 24.72 17.21 4.02
N GLU A 64 24.48 16.48 5.10
CA GLU A 64 23.31 16.60 5.93
C GLU A 64 23.70 17.13 7.30
N THR A 65 22.99 18.12 7.77
CA THR A 65 23.21 18.76 9.07
C THR A 65 21.87 19.18 9.70
N ASP A 66 21.94 19.74 10.88
CA ASP A 66 20.78 20.33 11.56
C ASP A 66 21.17 21.69 12.19
N ALA A 67 20.14 22.48 12.55
CA ALA A 67 20.35 23.81 13.10
C ALA A 67 21.12 23.82 14.44
N GLN A 68 21.03 22.74 15.22
CA GLN A 68 21.76 22.60 16.48
C GLN A 68 23.25 22.38 16.24
N LYS A 69 23.62 21.54 15.30
CA LYS A 69 25.02 21.27 14.93
C LYS A 69 25.70 22.51 14.32
N LEU A 70 24.93 23.37 13.66
CA LEU A 70 25.40 24.61 13.08
C LEU A 70 25.37 25.80 14.07
N GLU A 71 24.98 25.56 15.32
CA GLU A 71 24.86 26.59 16.37
C GLU A 71 23.97 27.79 15.96
N MET A 72 22.93 27.54 15.16
CA MET A 72 21.99 28.55 14.66
C MET A 72 20.96 28.88 15.75
N ASN A 73 21.25 29.81 16.64
CA ASN A 73 20.45 30.15 17.81
C ASN A 73 18.96 30.43 17.49
N LEU A 74 18.67 31.04 16.35
CA LEU A 74 17.30 31.39 15.95
C LEU A 74 16.44 30.14 15.64
N LEU A 75 17.06 29.09 15.12
CA LEU A 75 16.40 27.86 14.70
C LEU A 75 16.68 26.66 15.62
N SER A 76 17.47 26.84 16.67
CA SER A 76 17.88 25.75 17.58
C SER A 76 16.71 25.03 18.28
N ASN A 77 15.59 25.74 18.47
CA ASN A 77 14.37 25.20 19.07
C ASN A 77 13.43 24.54 18.08
N ILE A 78 13.70 24.65 16.78
CA ILE A 78 12.92 24.01 15.71
C ILE A 78 13.78 22.85 15.18
N PRO A 79 13.35 21.59 15.35
CA PRO A 79 14.10 20.46 14.80
C PRO A 79 14.12 20.58 13.28
N THR A 80 15.25 21.01 12.73
CA THR A 80 15.42 21.20 11.29
C THR A 80 16.55 20.32 10.78
N ARG A 81 16.34 19.72 9.61
CA ARG A 81 17.38 19.03 8.83
C ARG A 81 17.68 19.85 7.60
N MET A 82 18.95 20.08 7.35
CA MET A 82 19.43 20.80 6.18
C MET A 82 20.25 19.85 5.32
N THR A 83 20.01 19.82 4.04
CA THR A 83 20.75 19.00 3.08
C THR A 83 21.25 19.87 1.93
N VAL A 84 22.55 19.81 1.70
CA VAL A 84 23.17 20.37 0.49
C VAL A 84 23.72 19.21 -0.31
N GLY A 85 23.43 19.18 -1.60
CA GLY A 85 23.82 18.04 -2.45
C GLY A 85 24.23 18.46 -3.84
N TRP A 86 25.07 17.63 -4.41
CA TRP A 86 25.42 17.64 -5.82
C TRP A 86 25.48 16.23 -6.35
N GLY A 87 25.05 16.02 -7.59
CA GLY A 87 25.19 14.73 -8.25
C GLY A 87 24.98 14.81 -9.74
N TYR A 88 25.49 13.80 -10.42
CA TYR A 88 25.19 13.54 -11.81
C TYR A 88 24.16 12.42 -11.91
N PHE A 89 23.06 12.67 -12.58
CA PHE A 89 21.92 11.78 -12.65
C PHE A 89 21.64 11.37 -14.11
N ASP A 90 21.29 10.11 -14.32
CA ASP A 90 20.80 9.55 -15.58
C ASP A 90 19.43 8.94 -15.34
N GLU A 91 18.37 9.56 -15.86
CA GLU A 91 17.00 9.11 -15.71
C GLU A 91 16.47 8.50 -17.00
N ARG A 92 15.88 7.31 -16.88
CA ARG A 92 15.29 6.58 -17.98
C ARG A 92 13.79 6.32 -17.71
N PRO A 93 12.94 6.37 -18.75
CA PRO A 93 13.21 6.36 -20.20
C PRO A 93 13.47 7.75 -20.81
N GLY A 94 13.42 8.85 -20.03
CA GLY A 94 13.54 10.22 -20.54
C GLY A 94 14.89 10.58 -21.16
N ASP A 95 15.91 9.72 -21.06
CA ASP A 95 17.29 9.97 -21.50
C ASP A 95 17.88 11.29 -20.98
N THR A 96 17.49 11.66 -19.76
CA THR A 96 17.93 12.91 -19.13
C THR A 96 19.18 12.65 -18.32
N ARG A 97 20.29 13.30 -18.69
CA ARG A 97 21.60 13.16 -18.05
C ARG A 97 22.20 14.51 -17.72
N LEU A 98 22.12 14.90 -16.45
CA LEU A 98 22.49 16.24 -16.02
C LEU A 98 23.08 16.25 -14.61
N ASN A 99 23.87 17.29 -14.33
CA ASN A 99 24.20 17.66 -12.95
C ASN A 99 22.97 18.25 -12.25
N ARG A 100 22.82 17.91 -10.99
CA ARG A 100 21.77 18.41 -10.12
C ARG A 100 22.40 18.93 -8.84
N TYR A 101 22.08 20.16 -8.45
CA TYR A 101 22.46 20.79 -7.20
C TYR A 101 21.23 20.94 -6.33
N LEU A 102 21.30 20.51 -5.10
CA LEU A 102 20.19 20.48 -4.15
C LEU A 102 20.52 21.34 -2.93
N PHE A 103 19.58 22.17 -2.54
CA PHE A 103 19.49 22.75 -1.21
C PHE A 103 18.11 22.43 -0.64
N GLU A 104 18.06 21.81 0.54
CA GLU A 104 16.82 21.39 1.17
C GLU A 104 16.86 21.67 2.66
N VAL A 105 15.74 22.20 3.18
CA VAL A 105 15.52 22.43 4.61
C VAL A 105 14.19 21.78 4.97
N ASN A 106 14.25 20.78 5.84
CA ASN A 106 13.08 20.07 6.34
C ASN A 106 12.91 20.36 7.83
N SER A 107 11.75 20.83 8.22
CA SER A 107 11.42 20.90 9.64
C SER A 107 10.78 19.59 10.09
N THR A 108 11.29 19.00 11.15
CA THR A 108 10.56 17.94 11.85
C THR A 108 9.33 18.57 12.50
N PRO A 109 8.15 17.92 12.49
CA PRO A 109 6.94 18.51 13.06
C PRO A 109 7.15 18.96 14.50
N ALA A 110 7.05 20.27 14.73
CA ALA A 110 7.04 20.85 16.07
C ALA A 110 5.63 20.68 16.64
N THR A 111 5.52 19.99 17.78
CA THR A 111 4.23 19.71 18.42
C THR A 111 4.08 20.53 19.71
N ILE A 112 3.03 21.32 19.77
CA ILE A 112 2.62 22.08 20.96
C ILE A 112 1.43 21.38 21.58
N LYS A 113 1.55 20.97 22.83
CA LYS A 113 0.44 20.34 23.58
C LYS A 113 -0.30 21.38 24.41
N MET A 114 -1.63 21.41 24.27
CA MET A 114 -2.54 22.31 24.98
C MET A 114 -3.67 21.48 25.60
N GLY A 115 -3.39 20.87 26.75
CA GLY A 115 -4.34 19.95 27.39
C GLY A 115 -4.62 18.70 26.53
N SER A 116 -5.88 18.50 26.15
CA SER A 116 -6.33 17.42 25.29
C SER A 116 -6.08 17.66 23.79
N THR A 117 -5.57 18.83 23.45
CA THR A 117 -5.31 19.25 22.07
C THR A 117 -3.81 19.32 21.80
N SER A 118 -3.38 18.88 20.65
CA SER A 118 -2.03 19.04 20.14
C SER A 118 -2.05 19.72 18.77
N LEU A 119 -1.18 20.71 18.60
CA LEU A 119 -0.94 21.38 17.34
C LEU A 119 0.44 20.99 16.84
N SER A 120 0.54 20.43 15.65
CA SER A 120 1.81 20.18 14.98
C SER A 120 1.90 20.95 13.68
N MET A 121 3.10 21.46 13.41
CA MET A 121 3.41 22.24 12.21
C MET A 121 4.70 21.72 11.59
N ASN A 122 4.73 21.63 10.27
CA ASN A 122 5.93 21.32 9.50
C ASN A 122 6.05 22.26 8.29
N ALA A 123 7.27 22.48 7.85
CA ALA A 123 7.56 23.18 6.60
C ALA A 123 8.82 22.58 5.97
N ASP A 124 8.76 22.32 4.69
CA ASP A 124 9.89 21.81 3.92
C ASP A 124 10.11 22.75 2.73
N LEU A 125 11.37 23.05 2.49
CA LEU A 125 11.82 23.91 1.41
C LEU A 125 12.87 23.18 0.61
N ARG A 126 12.72 23.14 -0.70
CA ARG A 126 13.73 22.59 -1.62
C ARG A 126 13.98 23.55 -2.76
N GLN A 127 15.24 23.82 -3.00
CA GLN A 127 15.72 24.52 -4.20
C GLN A 127 16.64 23.57 -4.97
N THR A 128 16.35 23.37 -6.22
CA THR A 128 17.15 22.52 -7.11
C THR A 128 17.59 23.33 -8.32
N PHE A 129 18.86 23.17 -8.72
CA PHE A 129 19.40 23.75 -9.94
C PHE A 129 19.92 22.62 -10.83
N TYR A 130 19.78 22.76 -12.14
CA TYR A 130 20.16 21.75 -13.10
C TYR A 130 21.23 22.32 -14.04
N GLY A 131 22.22 21.50 -14.37
CA GLY A 131 23.32 21.85 -15.27
C GLY A 131 22.96 21.66 -16.75
N ASP A 132 21.77 22.05 -17.15
CA ASP A 132 21.32 22.10 -18.54
C ASP A 132 21.78 23.41 -19.22
N LYS A 133 21.52 23.53 -20.52
CA LYS A 133 21.93 24.70 -21.31
C LYS A 133 21.26 25.98 -20.84
N ASP A 134 20.07 25.88 -20.28
CA ASP A 134 19.23 27.00 -19.87
C ASP A 134 19.39 27.30 -18.38
N ASN A 135 20.24 26.53 -17.65
CA ASN A 135 20.45 26.63 -16.19
C ASN A 135 19.11 26.63 -15.44
N THR A 136 18.27 25.65 -15.76
CA THR A 136 16.94 25.58 -15.16
C THR A 136 17.00 25.35 -13.67
N ALA A 137 15.97 25.81 -12.97
CA ALA A 137 15.84 25.66 -11.54
C ALA A 137 14.39 25.34 -11.17
N MET A 138 14.22 24.62 -10.07
CA MET A 138 12.91 24.31 -9.51
C MET A 138 12.92 24.63 -8.02
N TYR A 139 11.93 25.36 -7.61
CA TYR A 139 11.60 25.61 -6.20
C TYR A 139 10.42 24.75 -5.79
N TYR A 140 10.49 24.21 -4.59
CA TYR A 140 9.44 23.42 -3.98
C TYR A 140 9.31 23.75 -2.51
N MET A 141 8.08 23.96 -2.05
CA MET A 141 7.76 24.19 -0.64
C MET A 141 6.53 23.38 -0.24
N THR A 142 6.64 22.67 0.87
CA THR A 142 5.47 22.17 1.59
C THR A 142 5.30 22.88 2.92
N SER A 143 4.07 23.04 3.35
CA SER A 143 3.73 23.44 4.71
C SER A 143 2.51 22.66 5.18
N GLY A 144 2.53 22.24 6.44
CA GLY A 144 1.45 21.49 7.04
C GLY A 144 1.15 21.99 8.46
N ILE A 145 -0.15 22.00 8.77
CA ILE A 145 -0.66 22.25 10.12
C ILE A 145 -1.61 21.11 10.44
N ASN A 146 -1.42 20.46 11.57
CA ASN A 146 -2.28 19.41 12.06
C ASN A 146 -2.72 19.72 13.50
N LEU A 147 -4.03 19.83 13.69
CA LEU A 147 -4.67 20.00 14.98
C LEU A 147 -5.36 18.70 15.36
N GLN A 148 -4.94 18.11 16.46
CA GLN A 148 -5.52 16.87 16.97
C GLN A 148 -6.05 17.09 18.37
N THR A 149 -7.31 16.73 18.60
CA THR A 149 -7.96 16.82 19.92
C THR A 149 -8.46 15.43 20.32
N GLN A 150 -8.18 15.02 21.55
CA GLN A 150 -8.65 13.75 22.10
C GLN A 150 -9.40 13.98 23.40
N VAL A 151 -10.67 13.56 23.43
CA VAL A 151 -11.54 13.64 24.62
C VAL A 151 -12.15 12.27 24.86
N GLY A 152 -11.63 11.54 25.82
CA GLY A 152 -12.06 10.17 26.10
C GLY A 152 -11.85 9.27 24.87
N SER A 153 -12.95 8.68 24.39
CA SER A 153 -12.98 7.80 23.22
C SER A 153 -13.05 8.55 21.87
N LEU A 154 -13.18 9.87 21.91
CA LEU A 154 -13.33 10.69 20.71
C LEU A 154 -11.98 11.33 20.36
N GLN A 155 -11.55 11.14 19.12
CA GLN A 155 -10.39 11.79 18.53
C GLN A 155 -10.84 12.56 17.29
N HIS A 156 -10.49 13.84 17.23
CA HIS A 156 -10.76 14.72 16.10
C HIS A 156 -9.44 15.27 15.57
N GLN A 157 -9.27 15.24 14.27
CA GLN A 157 -8.06 15.74 13.61
C GLN A 157 -8.45 16.58 12.41
N ILE A 158 -7.93 17.81 12.38
CA ILE A 158 -7.99 18.73 11.22
C ILE A 158 -6.59 18.92 10.71
N SER A 159 -6.36 18.72 9.43
CA SER A 159 -5.07 18.95 8.78
C SER A 159 -5.23 19.89 7.61
N PHE A 160 -4.33 20.86 7.54
CA PHE A 160 -4.11 21.70 6.36
C PHE A 160 -2.75 21.36 5.78
N GLN A 161 -2.69 21.13 4.49
CA GLN A 161 -1.45 20.90 3.76
C GLN A 161 -1.43 21.73 2.49
N ARG A 162 -0.31 22.42 2.28
CA ARG A 162 -0.06 23.19 1.07
C ARG A 162 1.26 22.76 0.45
N GLN A 163 1.25 22.53 -0.84
CA GLN A 163 2.39 22.18 -1.65
C GLN A 163 2.47 23.14 -2.82
N GLN A 164 3.58 23.84 -2.93
CA GLN A 164 3.84 24.79 -4.01
C GLN A 164 5.10 24.41 -4.73
N SER A 165 5.08 24.55 -6.03
CA SER A 165 6.26 24.42 -6.89
C SER A 165 6.26 25.51 -7.93
N ASP A 166 7.46 25.99 -8.25
CA ASP A 166 7.67 26.97 -9.32
C ASP A 166 8.99 26.65 -10.03
N GLY A 167 9.08 27.03 -11.30
CA GLY A 167 10.22 26.71 -12.14
C GLY A 167 10.02 25.42 -12.94
N TYR A 168 11.11 24.86 -13.42
CA TYR A 168 11.12 23.70 -14.29
C TYR A 168 12.17 22.69 -13.85
N THR A 169 11.83 21.41 -13.96
CA THR A 169 12.75 20.28 -13.77
C THR A 169 12.81 19.43 -15.03
N PRO A 170 14.02 19.09 -15.53
CA PRO A 170 14.18 18.13 -16.62
C PRO A 170 13.97 16.68 -16.17
N PHE A 171 13.99 16.41 -14.85
CA PHE A 171 13.82 15.08 -14.27
C PHE A 171 12.40 14.79 -13.83
N GLN A 172 11.86 13.62 -14.16
CA GLN A 172 10.55 13.19 -13.72
C GLN A 172 10.50 12.94 -12.22
N PHE A 173 11.58 12.40 -11.63
CA PHE A 173 11.65 12.11 -10.19
C PHE A 173 11.63 13.37 -9.32
N ASP A 174 11.99 14.52 -9.85
CA ASP A 174 11.90 15.82 -9.17
C ASP A 174 10.56 16.54 -9.42
N SER A 175 9.74 16.01 -10.34
CA SER A 175 8.46 16.64 -10.68
C SER A 175 7.51 16.65 -9.48
N VAL A 176 7.01 17.81 -9.15
CA VAL A 176 6.08 18.01 -8.05
C VAL A 176 4.90 18.84 -8.54
N TYR A 177 3.70 18.36 -8.24
CA TYR A 177 2.48 19.07 -8.58
C TYR A 177 2.01 19.93 -7.40
N PRO A 178 1.58 21.18 -7.63
CA PRO A 178 1.01 22.00 -6.58
C PRO A 178 -0.26 21.35 -6.03
N GLY A 179 -0.50 21.54 -4.74
CA GLY A 179 -1.67 21.02 -4.06
C GLY A 179 -1.97 21.85 -2.81
N GLU A 180 -3.25 22.04 -2.50
CA GLU A 180 -3.68 22.69 -1.28
C GLU A 180 -4.96 22.02 -0.80
N ALA A 181 -4.95 21.47 0.42
CA ALA A 181 -6.08 20.71 0.92
C ALA A 181 -6.27 20.92 2.43
N ILE A 182 -7.52 20.90 2.84
CA ILE A 182 -7.94 20.70 4.22
C ILE A 182 -8.56 19.32 4.31
N THR A 183 -8.15 18.54 5.32
CA THR A 183 -8.79 17.26 5.66
C THR A 183 -9.29 17.31 7.09
N ASP A 184 -10.42 16.68 7.32
CA ASP A 184 -11.06 16.54 8.62
C ASP A 184 -11.36 15.07 8.88
N SER A 185 -11.02 14.57 10.06
CA SER A 185 -11.32 13.21 10.47
C SER A 185 -11.77 13.15 11.93
N LEU A 186 -12.82 12.38 12.14
CA LEU A 186 -13.39 12.10 13.44
C LEU A 186 -13.33 10.60 13.68
N GLN A 187 -12.81 10.18 14.83
CA GLN A 187 -12.73 8.79 15.24
C GLN A 187 -13.36 8.65 16.62
N TYR A 188 -14.26 7.69 16.74
CA TYR A 188 -14.81 7.25 18.02
C TYR A 188 -14.41 5.80 18.24
N ILE A 189 -13.63 5.53 19.30
CA ILE A 189 -13.02 4.23 19.54
C ILE A 189 -13.38 3.75 20.94
N THR A 190 -14.10 2.63 21.01
CA THR A 190 -14.36 1.87 22.23
C THR A 190 -13.88 0.43 22.05
N GLU A 191 -13.98 -0.41 23.09
CA GLU A 191 -13.63 -1.82 22.99
C GLU A 191 -14.46 -2.59 21.96
N ARG A 192 -15.72 -2.19 21.74
CA ARG A 192 -16.65 -2.90 20.86
C ARG A 192 -16.97 -2.19 19.56
N GLN A 193 -16.72 -0.91 19.48
CA GLN A 193 -17.12 -0.11 18.33
C GLN A 193 -16.05 0.90 17.96
N LYS A 194 -15.76 0.99 16.67
CA LYS A 194 -14.94 2.04 16.09
C LYS A 194 -15.72 2.69 14.94
N ILE A 195 -15.80 3.99 14.98
CA ILE A 195 -16.44 4.80 13.93
C ILE A 195 -15.38 5.76 13.41
N TYR A 196 -15.21 5.79 12.10
CA TYR A 196 -14.33 6.70 11.39
C TYR A 196 -15.14 7.51 10.40
N ILE A 197 -15.05 8.82 10.48
CA ILE A 197 -15.65 9.74 9.52
C ILE A 197 -14.52 10.62 9.02
N SER A 198 -14.37 10.75 7.72
CA SER A 198 -13.37 11.64 7.14
C SER A 198 -13.91 12.33 5.89
N SER A 199 -13.45 13.55 5.68
CA SER A 199 -13.70 14.33 4.49
C SER A 199 -12.58 15.34 4.30
N GLY A 200 -12.65 16.13 3.24
CA GLY A 200 -11.70 17.19 2.99
C GLY A 200 -12.16 18.09 1.86
N LYS A 201 -11.36 19.10 1.61
CA LYS A 201 -11.55 19.98 0.48
C LYS A 201 -10.22 20.24 -0.19
N ASP A 202 -10.15 19.98 -1.48
CA ASP A 202 -9.08 20.48 -2.34
C ASP A 202 -9.35 21.96 -2.60
N LEU A 203 -8.48 22.82 -2.07
CA LEU A 203 -8.63 24.26 -2.16
C LEU A 203 -8.11 24.81 -3.49
N LEU A 204 -7.22 24.05 -4.16
CA LEU A 204 -6.69 24.45 -5.46
C LEU A 204 -7.76 24.33 -6.57
N PHE A 205 -8.55 23.26 -6.52
CA PHE A 205 -9.60 22.97 -7.50
C PHE A 205 -11.01 23.26 -6.98
N ASP A 206 -11.13 23.81 -5.77
CA ASP A 206 -12.40 24.07 -5.07
C ASP A 206 -13.36 22.86 -5.05
N ARG A 207 -12.80 21.69 -4.79
CA ARG A 207 -13.52 20.41 -4.86
C ARG A 207 -13.53 19.69 -3.51
N TRP A 208 -14.72 19.29 -3.08
CA TRP A 208 -14.85 18.45 -1.89
C TRP A 208 -14.39 17.02 -2.15
N GLN A 209 -13.72 16.44 -1.17
CA GLN A 209 -13.48 15.01 -1.12
C GLN A 209 -14.74 14.30 -0.61
N ASP A 210 -14.88 13.02 -0.93
CA ASP A 210 -15.99 12.24 -0.42
C ASP A 210 -16.02 12.25 1.12
N VAL A 211 -17.22 12.35 1.70
CA VAL A 211 -17.43 12.09 3.11
C VAL A 211 -17.45 10.58 3.29
N ALA A 212 -16.35 10.01 3.75
CA ALA A 212 -16.21 8.58 4.00
C ALA A 212 -16.62 8.23 5.43
N ILE A 213 -17.43 7.20 5.59
CA ILE A 213 -17.88 6.68 6.88
C ILE A 213 -17.49 5.20 6.92
N ARG A 214 -16.82 4.79 7.99
CA ARG A 214 -16.51 3.39 8.27
C ARG A 214 -16.87 3.06 9.71
N THR A 215 -17.48 1.91 9.91
CA THR A 215 -17.77 1.37 11.24
C THR A 215 -17.23 -0.04 11.36
N ASP A 216 -16.53 -0.31 12.46
CA ASP A 216 -16.09 -1.66 12.83
C ASP A 216 -16.74 -1.96 14.19
N SER A 217 -17.58 -2.99 14.26
CA SER A 217 -18.36 -3.33 15.45
C SER A 217 -18.14 -4.79 15.85
N ALA A 218 -17.75 -5.04 17.09
CA ALA A 218 -17.81 -6.35 17.71
C ALA A 218 -19.16 -6.47 18.41
N LEU A 219 -20.11 -7.18 17.79
CA LEU A 219 -21.45 -7.36 18.33
C LEU A 219 -21.40 -8.22 19.60
N ASP A 220 -20.57 -9.26 19.57
CA ASP A 220 -20.19 -10.09 20.71
C ASP A 220 -18.80 -10.73 20.49
N SER A 221 -18.44 -11.75 21.28
CA SER A 221 -17.16 -12.46 21.13
C SER A 221 -17.03 -13.27 19.83
N ARG A 222 -18.12 -13.53 19.13
CA ARG A 222 -18.18 -14.35 17.92
C ARG A 222 -18.53 -13.56 16.67
N TRP A 223 -19.29 -12.48 16.80
CA TRP A 223 -19.79 -11.70 15.69
C TRP A 223 -19.11 -10.35 15.59
N SER A 224 -18.63 -10.05 14.41
CA SER A 224 -18.13 -8.72 14.05
C SER A 224 -18.76 -8.26 12.74
N MET A 225 -18.94 -6.95 12.62
CA MET A 225 -19.51 -6.30 11.45
C MET A 225 -18.67 -5.09 11.09
N GLN A 226 -18.34 -4.97 9.81
CA GLN A 226 -17.65 -3.83 9.24
C GLN A 226 -18.53 -3.24 8.14
N ASN A 227 -18.74 -1.92 8.19
CA ASN A 227 -19.46 -1.22 7.13
C ASN A 227 -18.65 -0.03 6.67
N SER A 228 -18.75 0.29 5.39
CA SER A 228 -18.23 1.52 4.83
C SER A 228 -19.15 2.07 3.75
N ALA A 229 -19.29 3.39 3.74
CA ALA A 229 -20.03 4.13 2.73
C ALA A 229 -19.33 5.45 2.48
N ALA A 230 -19.56 6.06 1.32
CA ALA A 230 -19.08 7.38 1.01
C ALA A 230 -20.18 8.22 0.35
N TYR A 231 -20.20 9.50 0.68
CA TYR A 231 -21.06 10.49 0.04
C TYR A 231 -20.20 11.47 -0.75
N ASP A 232 -20.53 11.65 -2.02
CA ASP A 232 -19.89 12.65 -2.89
C ASP A 232 -20.63 13.98 -2.77
N PRO A 233 -20.07 15.00 -2.10
CA PRO A 233 -20.73 16.29 -1.96
C PRO A 233 -20.82 17.07 -3.28
N ASN A 234 -19.90 16.83 -4.24
CA ASN A 234 -19.91 17.51 -5.52
C ASN A 234 -21.01 16.97 -6.44
N GLY A 235 -21.17 15.65 -6.46
CA GLY A 235 -22.21 14.96 -7.21
C GLY A 235 -23.54 14.81 -6.44
N GLN A 236 -23.58 15.21 -5.16
CA GLN A 236 -24.73 15.09 -4.26
C GLN A 236 -25.32 13.67 -4.24
N SER A 237 -24.44 12.66 -4.23
CA SER A 237 -24.85 11.26 -4.33
C SER A 237 -24.06 10.37 -3.36
N TRP A 238 -24.74 9.36 -2.85
CA TRP A 238 -24.09 8.29 -2.13
C TRP A 238 -23.39 7.34 -3.12
N ARG A 239 -22.22 6.84 -2.72
CA ARG A 239 -21.51 5.79 -3.44
C ARG A 239 -21.93 4.41 -2.94
N ASP A 240 -21.05 3.42 -3.13
CA ASP A 240 -21.30 2.06 -2.67
C ASP A 240 -21.37 1.97 -1.14
N LEU A 241 -22.31 1.20 -0.62
CA LEU A 241 -22.31 0.66 0.72
C LEU A 241 -21.66 -0.72 0.67
N VAL A 242 -20.57 -0.89 1.41
CA VAL A 242 -19.91 -2.19 1.60
C VAL A 242 -20.18 -2.64 3.05
N SER A 243 -20.65 -3.85 3.22
CA SER A 243 -20.93 -4.45 4.52
C SER A 243 -20.39 -5.86 4.59
N ASP A 244 -19.56 -6.12 5.60
CA ASP A 244 -18.98 -7.43 5.88
C ASP A 244 -19.37 -7.88 7.28
N VAL A 245 -19.99 -9.04 7.39
CA VAL A 245 -20.33 -9.70 8.64
C VAL A 245 -19.49 -10.95 8.79
N THR A 246 -18.83 -11.10 9.92
CA THR A 246 -18.00 -12.25 10.24
C THR A 246 -18.48 -12.92 11.51
N PHE A 247 -18.67 -14.22 11.43
CA PHE A 247 -18.90 -15.11 12.56
C PHE A 247 -17.68 -15.99 12.81
N ARG A 248 -17.24 -16.10 14.06
CA ARG A 248 -16.12 -16.97 14.46
C ARG A 248 -16.47 -17.74 15.72
N ASP A 249 -16.55 -19.06 15.61
CA ASP A 249 -16.62 -19.99 16.74
C ASP A 249 -15.36 -20.88 16.72
N ASN A 250 -14.27 -20.27 17.16
CA ASN A 250 -12.92 -20.83 17.06
C ASN A 250 -12.73 -22.06 17.96
N PRO A 251 -12.16 -23.20 17.52
CA PRO A 251 -11.58 -23.43 16.18
C PRO A 251 -12.54 -24.05 15.16
N ARG A 252 -13.84 -24.11 15.44
CA ARG A 252 -14.80 -24.93 14.67
C ARG A 252 -15.36 -24.27 13.43
N THR A 253 -15.73 -23.00 13.51
CA THR A 253 -16.50 -22.36 12.45
C THR A 253 -16.05 -20.94 12.23
N THR A 254 -15.82 -20.58 10.96
CA THR A 254 -15.71 -19.20 10.52
C THR A 254 -16.65 -19.01 9.33
N ALA A 255 -17.54 -18.03 9.41
CA ALA A 255 -18.41 -17.64 8.32
C ALA A 255 -18.26 -16.15 8.04
N GLN A 256 -18.23 -15.77 6.80
CA GLN A 256 -18.14 -14.39 6.33
C GLN A 256 -19.21 -14.16 5.26
N LEU A 257 -19.90 -13.03 5.36
CA LEU A 257 -20.86 -12.56 4.36
C LEU A 257 -20.51 -11.11 4.03
N GLY A 258 -20.13 -10.86 2.79
CA GLY A 258 -19.85 -9.53 2.26
C GLY A 258 -20.92 -9.09 1.27
N THR A 259 -21.32 -7.84 1.33
CA THR A 259 -22.24 -7.25 0.36
C THR A 259 -21.71 -5.91 -0.14
N ARG A 260 -21.93 -5.64 -1.41
CA ARG A 260 -21.67 -4.36 -2.03
C ARG A 260 -22.94 -3.87 -2.72
N TYR A 261 -23.42 -2.72 -2.29
CA TYR A 261 -24.66 -2.13 -2.76
C TYR A 261 -24.42 -0.72 -3.31
N ASP A 262 -24.82 -0.48 -4.54
CA ASP A 262 -24.79 0.83 -5.15
C ASP A 262 -25.98 1.65 -4.65
N LEU A 263 -25.70 2.61 -3.77
CA LEU A 263 -26.74 3.45 -3.17
C LEU A 263 -27.33 4.45 -4.18
N ALA A 264 -26.51 4.95 -5.13
CA ALA A 264 -26.97 5.86 -6.16
C ALA A 264 -27.85 5.15 -7.19
N GLY A 265 -27.42 3.99 -7.65
CA GLY A 265 -28.17 3.17 -8.62
C GLY A 265 -29.26 2.30 -8.01
N ASN A 266 -29.39 2.29 -6.65
CA ASN A 266 -30.30 1.44 -5.91
C ASN A 266 -30.20 -0.04 -6.34
N GLN A 267 -28.96 -0.55 -6.44
CA GLN A 267 -28.71 -1.86 -7.03
C GLN A 267 -27.67 -2.64 -6.21
N LEU A 268 -27.98 -3.91 -5.94
CA LEU A 268 -27.00 -4.85 -5.38
C LEU A 268 -25.95 -5.15 -6.46
N ARG A 269 -24.68 -4.84 -6.17
CA ARG A 269 -23.57 -5.12 -7.08
C ARG A 269 -22.98 -6.50 -6.86
N GLN A 270 -22.77 -6.86 -5.60
CA GLN A 270 -22.07 -8.11 -5.28
C GLN A 270 -22.47 -8.66 -3.92
N VAL A 271 -22.54 -9.97 -3.82
CA VAL A 271 -22.56 -10.71 -2.55
C VAL A 271 -21.42 -11.72 -2.57
N THR A 272 -20.66 -11.77 -1.48
CA THR A 272 -19.64 -12.78 -1.25
C THR A 272 -19.93 -13.54 0.02
N ALA A 273 -19.74 -14.84 0.03
CA ALA A 273 -19.90 -15.66 1.20
C ALA A 273 -18.74 -16.65 1.31
N ASN A 274 -18.28 -16.87 2.53
CA ASN A 274 -17.24 -17.84 2.84
C ASN A 274 -17.63 -18.55 4.15
N LEU A 275 -17.64 -19.86 4.12
CA LEU A 275 -17.87 -20.72 5.27
C LEU A 275 -16.70 -21.71 5.39
N ASN A 276 -16.08 -21.75 6.54
CA ASN A 276 -15.14 -22.78 6.92
C ASN A 276 -15.67 -23.45 8.19
N TRP A 277 -16.01 -24.69 8.09
CA TRP A 277 -16.64 -25.45 9.16
C TRP A 277 -15.92 -26.77 9.41
N ARG A 278 -15.37 -26.92 10.61
CA ARG A 278 -14.85 -28.19 11.13
C ARG A 278 -16.00 -28.95 11.78
N VAL A 279 -16.60 -29.89 11.06
CA VAL A 279 -17.71 -30.70 11.54
C VAL A 279 -17.30 -31.52 12.77
N ASN A 280 -16.09 -32.13 12.72
CA ASN A 280 -15.45 -32.84 13.83
C ASN A 280 -13.92 -32.88 13.58
N SER A 281 -13.19 -33.69 14.39
CA SER A 281 -11.74 -33.85 14.22
C SER A 281 -11.29 -34.31 12.83
N ASN A 282 -12.16 -35.02 12.12
CA ASN A 282 -11.81 -35.71 10.88
C ASN A 282 -12.44 -35.08 9.63
N TRP A 283 -13.46 -34.24 9.78
CA TRP A 283 -14.18 -33.65 8.68
C TRP A 283 -14.15 -32.13 8.70
N GLY A 284 -13.76 -31.55 7.54
CA GLY A 284 -13.84 -30.12 7.27
C GLY A 284 -14.68 -29.86 6.02
N VAL A 285 -15.44 -28.78 6.05
CA VAL A 285 -16.22 -28.27 4.92
C VAL A 285 -15.87 -26.80 4.72
N GLN A 286 -15.54 -26.44 3.50
CA GLN A 286 -15.39 -25.05 3.09
C GLN A 286 -16.35 -24.79 1.93
N TRP A 287 -16.98 -23.64 1.97
CA TRP A 287 -17.80 -23.14 0.89
C TRP A 287 -17.46 -21.69 0.60
N MET A 288 -17.27 -21.37 -0.67
CA MET A 288 -17.05 -20.03 -1.16
C MET A 288 -18.03 -19.71 -2.26
N GLY A 289 -18.73 -18.61 -2.13
CA GLY A 289 -19.70 -18.13 -3.13
C GLY A 289 -19.51 -16.66 -3.42
N GLY A 290 -19.60 -16.29 -4.69
CA GLY A 290 -19.65 -14.93 -5.17
C GLY A 290 -20.78 -14.77 -6.17
N TYR A 291 -21.65 -13.80 -5.93
CA TYR A 291 -22.81 -13.49 -6.78
C TYR A 291 -22.70 -12.07 -7.32
N ASP A 292 -22.83 -11.93 -8.64
CA ASP A 292 -22.93 -10.66 -9.34
C ASP A 292 -24.42 -10.24 -9.37
N GLY A 293 -24.74 -9.21 -8.62
CA GLY A 293 -26.13 -8.72 -8.56
C GLY A 293 -26.57 -7.97 -9.82
N ILE A 294 -25.63 -7.43 -10.61
CA ILE A 294 -25.91 -6.72 -11.87
C ILE A 294 -26.29 -7.72 -12.94
N ASN A 295 -25.42 -8.73 -13.17
CA ASN A 295 -25.63 -9.75 -14.19
C ASN A 295 -26.49 -10.91 -13.68
N LYS A 296 -26.89 -10.91 -12.41
CA LYS A 296 -27.72 -11.92 -11.75
C LYS A 296 -27.16 -13.34 -11.91
N GLN A 297 -25.86 -13.50 -11.77
CA GLN A 297 -25.17 -14.77 -11.93
C GLN A 297 -24.14 -15.01 -10.84
N PHE A 298 -23.84 -16.28 -10.56
CA PHE A 298 -22.72 -16.61 -9.71
C PHE A 298 -21.40 -16.38 -10.46
N LEU A 299 -20.46 -15.70 -9.81
CA LEU A 299 -19.07 -15.52 -10.29
C LEU A 299 -18.24 -16.77 -9.99
N TYR A 300 -18.48 -17.34 -8.82
CA TYR A 300 -17.94 -18.63 -8.37
C TYR A 300 -18.85 -19.20 -7.30
N ASN A 301 -18.89 -20.54 -7.25
CA ASN A 301 -19.59 -21.29 -6.23
C ASN A 301 -18.86 -22.62 -6.03
N GLU A 302 -18.05 -22.68 -4.98
CA GLU A 302 -17.08 -23.74 -4.76
C GLU A 302 -17.27 -24.40 -3.41
N PHE A 303 -17.20 -25.71 -3.40
CA PHE A 303 -17.28 -26.55 -2.22
C PHE A 303 -16.00 -27.37 -2.09
N LEU A 304 -15.39 -27.35 -0.92
CA LEU A 304 -14.29 -28.21 -0.55
C LEU A 304 -14.66 -29.02 0.69
N VAL A 305 -14.64 -30.33 0.57
CA VAL A 305 -14.84 -31.25 1.69
C VAL A 305 -13.52 -31.99 1.93
N THR A 306 -13.03 -31.92 3.14
CA THR A 306 -11.81 -32.59 3.57
C THR A 306 -12.08 -33.67 4.59
N ARG A 307 -11.38 -34.80 4.49
CA ARG A 307 -11.47 -35.89 5.46
C ARG A 307 -10.08 -36.36 5.85
N ASP A 308 -9.83 -36.38 7.13
CA ASP A 308 -8.67 -37.00 7.75
C ASP A 308 -8.95 -38.50 8.00
N LEU A 309 -8.13 -39.36 7.38
CA LEU A 309 -8.19 -40.82 7.50
C LEU A 309 -6.96 -41.38 8.23
N HIS A 310 -6.45 -40.69 9.25
CA HIS A 310 -5.28 -41.04 10.02
C HIS A 310 -3.97 -41.01 9.22
N CYS A 311 -3.81 -41.86 8.22
CA CYS A 311 -2.62 -41.92 7.35
C CYS A 311 -2.78 -41.12 6.05
N TRP A 312 -4.00 -40.76 5.68
CA TRP A 312 -4.35 -40.06 4.46
C TRP A 312 -5.21 -38.85 4.72
N ASP A 313 -4.98 -37.79 3.96
CA ASP A 313 -5.95 -36.71 3.80
C ASP A 313 -6.61 -36.84 2.44
N VAL A 314 -7.93 -36.75 2.44
CA VAL A 314 -8.73 -36.76 1.22
C VAL A 314 -9.43 -35.42 1.11
N ALA A 315 -9.34 -34.77 -0.05
CA ALA A 315 -10.03 -33.54 -0.35
C ALA A 315 -10.85 -33.68 -1.63
N PHE A 316 -12.14 -33.41 -1.53
CA PHE A 316 -13.06 -33.30 -2.65
C PHE A 316 -13.40 -31.85 -2.89
N ASN A 317 -13.11 -31.33 -4.08
CA ASN A 317 -13.48 -29.99 -4.51
C ASN A 317 -14.47 -30.05 -5.66
N TYR A 318 -15.51 -29.22 -5.61
CA TYR A 318 -16.50 -29.03 -6.65
C TYR A 318 -16.68 -27.55 -6.97
N SER A 319 -16.56 -27.17 -8.24
CA SER A 319 -16.86 -25.84 -8.75
C SER A 319 -18.11 -25.91 -9.64
N ALA A 320 -19.17 -25.25 -9.20
CA ALA A 320 -20.45 -25.26 -9.92
C ALA A 320 -20.35 -24.46 -11.24
N GLU A 321 -19.60 -23.36 -11.25
CA GLU A 321 -19.42 -22.52 -12.42
C GLU A 321 -18.61 -23.24 -13.52
N GLN A 322 -17.53 -23.89 -13.13
CA GLN A 322 -16.69 -24.64 -14.05
C GLN A 322 -17.28 -26.01 -14.40
N LYS A 323 -18.35 -26.41 -13.69
CA LYS A 323 -18.90 -27.79 -13.76
C LYS A 323 -17.81 -28.83 -13.64
N SER A 324 -16.92 -28.63 -12.71
CA SER A 324 -15.73 -29.42 -12.48
C SER A 324 -15.67 -29.95 -11.06
N PHE A 325 -15.10 -31.15 -10.92
CA PHE A 325 -14.75 -31.66 -9.59
C PHE A 325 -13.33 -32.21 -9.61
N SER A 326 -12.71 -32.20 -8.44
CA SER A 326 -11.41 -32.83 -8.24
C SER A 326 -11.37 -33.57 -6.90
N LEU A 327 -10.63 -34.68 -6.91
CA LEU A 327 -10.35 -35.48 -5.74
C LEU A 327 -8.85 -35.51 -5.53
N ALA A 328 -8.39 -35.14 -4.36
CA ALA A 328 -6.97 -35.11 -3.99
C ALA A 328 -6.72 -36.06 -2.82
N PHE A 329 -5.63 -36.77 -2.88
CA PHE A 329 -5.15 -37.66 -1.82
C PHE A 329 -3.73 -37.24 -1.41
N ARG A 330 -3.48 -37.12 -0.13
CA ARG A 330 -2.16 -36.88 0.43
C ARG A 330 -1.84 -37.94 1.47
N LEU A 331 -0.73 -38.66 1.31
CA LEU A 331 -0.20 -39.56 2.32
C LEU A 331 0.61 -38.76 3.34
N LYS A 332 0.20 -38.75 4.60
CA LYS A 332 0.83 -37.95 5.66
C LYS A 332 2.27 -38.37 5.98
N ALA A 333 2.59 -39.64 5.78
CA ALA A 333 3.92 -40.18 6.04
C ALA A 333 4.96 -39.76 4.99
N LEU A 334 4.56 -39.17 3.89
CA LEU A 334 5.44 -38.80 2.78
C LEU A 334 5.20 -37.34 2.42
N ASP A 335 6.28 -36.56 2.38
CA ASP A 335 6.24 -35.15 2.03
C ASP A 335 6.16 -34.94 0.49
N PHE A 336 5.23 -35.66 -0.14
CA PHE A 336 4.96 -35.51 -1.58
C PHE A 336 3.80 -34.56 -1.83
N ALA A 337 3.86 -33.87 -2.98
CA ALA A 337 2.70 -33.16 -3.47
C ALA A 337 1.49 -34.12 -3.58
N PRO A 338 0.28 -33.69 -3.15
CA PRO A 338 -0.90 -34.54 -3.19
C PRO A 338 -1.20 -35.01 -4.61
N ALA A 339 -1.50 -36.31 -4.76
CA ALA A 339 -2.01 -36.83 -6.04
C ALA A 339 -3.41 -36.26 -6.27
N LYS A 340 -3.62 -35.63 -7.41
CA LYS A 340 -4.88 -34.96 -7.78
C LYS A 340 -5.48 -35.63 -9.01
N PHE A 341 -6.78 -35.90 -8.95
CA PHE A 341 -7.57 -36.40 -10.08
C PHE A 341 -8.78 -35.47 -10.19
N GLY A 342 -9.01 -34.91 -11.37
CA GLY A 342 -10.14 -34.01 -11.56
C GLY A 342 -10.63 -34.02 -13.01
N PHE A 343 -11.93 -33.75 -13.17
CA PHE A 343 -12.58 -33.61 -14.46
C PHE A 343 -13.29 -32.25 -14.51
N GLY A 344 -13.13 -31.53 -15.62
CA GLY A 344 -13.78 -30.27 -15.89
C GLY A 344 -14.59 -30.29 -17.18
N ARG A 345 -15.18 -29.16 -17.52
CA ARG A 345 -15.98 -28.98 -18.73
C ARG A 345 -15.15 -29.33 -19.96
N GLY A 346 -15.59 -30.35 -20.72
CA GLY A 346 -14.86 -30.86 -21.91
C GLY A 346 -14.01 -32.10 -21.67
N GLY A 347 -14.04 -32.72 -20.48
CA GLY A 347 -13.33 -33.98 -20.20
C GLY A 347 -11.80 -33.83 -20.06
N GLN A 348 -11.30 -32.62 -19.98
CA GLN A 348 -9.86 -32.37 -19.75
C GLN A 348 -9.49 -32.63 -18.29
N MET A 349 -8.44 -33.44 -18.07
CA MET A 349 -7.83 -33.61 -16.77
C MET A 349 -7.24 -32.29 -16.29
N LEU A 350 -7.77 -31.74 -15.19
CA LEU A 350 -7.22 -30.52 -14.58
C LEU A 350 -5.95 -30.86 -13.80
N GLY A 351 -4.79 -30.66 -14.43
CA GLY A 351 -3.49 -30.83 -13.80
C GLY A 351 -3.10 -29.61 -12.98
N ASN A 352 -2.62 -29.85 -11.76
CA ASN A 352 -1.74 -29.00 -10.95
C ASN A 352 -2.06 -27.51 -10.69
N SER A 353 -3.28 -27.10 -10.45
CA SER A 353 -3.55 -25.70 -10.07
C SER A 353 -4.13 -25.50 -8.66
N PHE A 354 -3.78 -26.32 -7.68
CA PHE A 354 -4.16 -26.09 -6.29
C PHE A 354 -2.91 -25.96 -5.39
N ASN A 355 -2.38 -24.75 -5.33
CA ASN A 355 -1.30 -24.42 -4.41
C ASN A 355 -1.81 -23.53 -3.24
N SER A 356 -2.96 -23.82 -2.69
CA SER A 356 -3.41 -23.17 -1.43
C SER A 356 -4.75 -23.74 -0.99
N GLY A 357 -4.80 -24.42 0.12
CA GLY A 357 -6.08 -24.76 0.73
C GLY A 357 -6.11 -25.94 1.68
N MET A 358 -5.04 -26.69 1.84
CA MET A 358 -4.98 -27.59 2.98
C MET A 358 -4.47 -26.80 4.19
N PRO A 359 -5.25 -26.69 5.28
CA PRO A 359 -4.78 -26.08 6.49
C PRO A 359 -3.56 -26.85 6.99
N GLN A 360 -2.46 -26.13 7.20
CA GLN A 360 -1.33 -26.66 7.99
C GLN A 360 -1.79 -26.67 9.45
N TYR A 361 -1.82 -27.81 10.07
CA TYR A 361 -2.14 -28.03 11.48
C TYR A 361 -0.86 -27.97 12.32
#